data_243ab82c3e72197b08112a45867df595
#
_entry.id   243ab82c3e72197b08112a45867df595
#
_cell.length_a   1.000
_cell.length_b   1.000
_cell.length_c   1.000
_cell.angle_alpha   90.00
_cell.angle_beta   90.00
_cell.angle_gamma   90.00
#
_symmetry.space_group_name_H-M   'P 1'
#
loop_
_entity.id
_entity.type
_entity.pdbx_description
1 polymer ?
#
loop_
_entity_poly.entity_id
_entity_poly.type
_entity_poly.pdbx_seq_one_letter_code
_entity_poly.pdbx_strand_id
1 'polypeptide(L)'
;VTAKTKDDEQVTITTDTDVDAIYKSIKDMFTEYNKLIKSMDEAYNADSSKGYEPLTDDEKSAMTDDEVEKWETKIKDSLLRKDDTLNSIINTMKNDMASSFTINGKSYALSSFGIATQGYFSSGENEKGVYHIDGDSEDSVTSGNDDKLRAAIASDPETVVSFFSQLFTKVYTDLGNKMATSSISSAYTVYNDKQMNKQYSEYTTKISDAENKITTWEDYYYSKFSAMESALSKLNSQT
;
A
#
# COMPACT_ATOMS: atom_id res chain seq x y z
N VAL A 1 17.20 -26.93 -32.74
CA VAL A 1 18.37 -27.50 -33.49
C VAL A 1 17.80 -28.39 -34.60
N THR A 2 18.03 -28.00 -35.86
CA THR A 2 17.46 -28.70 -37.02
C THR A 2 18.52 -29.43 -37.87
N ALA A 3 19.80 -29.36 -37.46
CA ALA A 3 20.87 -30.03 -38.15
C ALA A 3 21.10 -31.42 -37.56
N LYS A 4 21.20 -32.45 -38.43
CA LYS A 4 21.68 -33.79 -38.07
C LYS A 4 23.21 -33.74 -38.07
N THR A 5 23.83 -34.11 -36.93
CA THR A 5 25.23 -34.41 -36.84
C THR A 5 25.56 -35.72 -37.57
N LYS A 6 26.81 -35.86 -38.09
CA LYS A 6 27.29 -37.14 -38.60
C LYS A 6 27.54 -38.08 -37.43
N ASP A 7 27.49 -39.37 -37.67
CA ASP A 7 27.50 -40.40 -36.61
C ASP A 7 28.80 -40.40 -35.75
N ASP A 8 29.82 -39.69 -36.14
CA ASP A 8 31.11 -39.55 -35.45
C ASP A 8 31.40 -38.11 -34.93
N GLU A 9 30.43 -37.21 -35.05
CA GLU A 9 30.60 -35.81 -34.64
C GLU A 9 30.03 -35.60 -33.22
N GLN A 10 30.91 -35.28 -32.27
CA GLN A 10 30.51 -34.87 -30.90
C GLN A 10 30.12 -33.42 -30.88
N VAL A 11 28.85 -33.17 -30.49
CA VAL A 11 28.35 -31.82 -30.22
C VAL A 11 28.44 -31.58 -28.71
N THR A 12 29.30 -30.64 -28.31
CA THR A 12 29.39 -30.17 -26.93
C THR A 12 28.41 -29.02 -26.74
N ILE A 13 27.44 -29.22 -25.87
CA ILE A 13 26.52 -28.14 -25.41
C ILE A 13 27.07 -27.64 -24.06
N THR A 14 27.52 -26.40 -24.03
CA THR A 14 27.89 -25.74 -22.79
C THR A 14 26.70 -24.92 -22.30
N THR A 15 26.28 -25.11 -21.07
CA THR A 15 25.31 -24.24 -20.40
C THR A 15 26.08 -23.34 -19.46
N ASP A 16 25.81 -22.05 -19.51
CA ASP A 16 26.36 -21.06 -18.58
C ASP A 16 25.24 -20.38 -17.81
N THR A 17 25.58 -19.83 -16.66
CA THR A 17 24.62 -19.08 -15.84
C THR A 17 24.34 -17.73 -16.47
N ASP A 18 23.06 -17.43 -16.72
CA ASP A 18 22.64 -16.12 -17.18
C ASP A 18 22.65 -15.12 -16.01
N VAL A 19 23.83 -14.54 -15.77
CA VAL A 19 24.07 -13.57 -14.69
C VAL A 19 23.17 -12.34 -14.84
N ASP A 20 22.96 -11.88 -16.08
CA ASP A 20 22.15 -10.68 -16.34
C ASP A 20 20.67 -10.91 -16.05
N ALA A 21 20.14 -12.07 -16.41
CA ALA A 21 18.75 -12.41 -16.12
C ALA A 21 18.47 -12.54 -14.60
N ILE A 22 19.39 -13.17 -13.86
CA ILE A 22 19.27 -13.30 -12.39
C ILE A 22 19.39 -11.91 -11.75
N TYR A 23 20.40 -11.14 -12.12
CA TYR A 23 20.59 -9.77 -11.62
C TYR A 23 19.36 -8.90 -11.86
N LYS A 24 18.86 -8.91 -13.10
CA LYS A 24 17.67 -8.14 -13.47
C LYS A 24 16.45 -8.53 -12.64
N SER A 25 16.22 -9.81 -12.43
CA SER A 25 15.08 -10.29 -11.65
C SER A 25 15.14 -9.81 -10.19
N ILE A 26 16.34 -9.82 -9.60
CA ILE A 26 16.56 -9.31 -8.24
C ILE A 26 16.38 -7.78 -8.22
N LYS A 27 16.96 -7.05 -9.17
CA LYS A 27 16.82 -5.58 -9.28
C LYS A 27 15.34 -5.16 -9.44
N ASP A 28 14.61 -5.82 -10.34
CA ASP A 28 13.19 -5.52 -10.57
C ASP A 28 12.37 -5.69 -9.27
N MET A 29 12.65 -6.73 -8.49
CA MET A 29 11.98 -6.94 -7.21
C MET A 29 12.31 -5.81 -6.20
N PHE A 30 13.58 -5.39 -6.09
CA PHE A 30 13.92 -4.26 -5.22
C PHE A 30 13.31 -2.95 -5.69
N THR A 31 13.18 -2.74 -6.99
CA THR A 31 12.48 -1.58 -7.55
C THR A 31 11.03 -1.53 -7.08
N GLU A 32 10.30 -2.64 -7.19
CA GLU A 32 8.91 -2.70 -6.72
C GLU A 32 8.79 -2.63 -5.19
N TYR A 33 9.69 -3.28 -4.45
CA TYR A 33 9.76 -3.16 -3.00
C TYR A 33 9.98 -1.71 -2.57
N ASN A 34 10.96 -1.03 -3.14
CA ASN A 34 11.30 0.36 -2.82
C ASN A 34 10.14 1.31 -3.10
N LYS A 35 9.47 1.15 -4.24
CA LYS A 35 8.27 1.91 -4.60
C LYS A 35 7.15 1.71 -3.57
N LEU A 36 6.89 0.46 -3.21
CA LEU A 36 5.85 0.11 -2.24
C LEU A 36 6.16 0.66 -0.86
N ILE A 37 7.37 0.43 -0.34
CA ILE A 37 7.75 0.86 1.01
C ILE A 37 7.73 2.39 1.13
N LYS A 38 8.18 3.10 0.09
CA LYS A 38 8.13 4.57 0.03
C LYS A 38 6.69 5.08 0.05
N SER A 39 5.80 4.53 -0.78
CA SER A 39 4.39 4.92 -0.80
C SER A 39 3.69 4.65 0.53
N MET A 40 4.02 3.56 1.21
CA MET A 40 3.48 3.26 2.54
C MET A 40 4.03 4.20 3.61
N ASP A 41 5.32 4.53 3.59
CA ASP A 41 5.91 5.52 4.51
C ASP A 41 5.34 6.92 4.27
N GLU A 42 5.10 7.32 3.02
CA GLU A 42 4.44 8.58 2.65
C GLU A 42 3.01 8.65 3.20
N ALA A 43 2.22 7.60 3.01
CA ALA A 43 0.86 7.53 3.54
C ALA A 43 0.83 7.55 5.07
N TYR A 44 1.75 6.83 5.72
CA TYR A 44 1.87 6.81 7.18
C TYR A 44 2.32 8.16 7.76
N ASN A 45 3.20 8.88 7.08
CA ASN A 45 3.73 10.18 7.49
C ASN A 45 2.98 11.37 6.87
N ALA A 46 1.88 11.13 6.17
CA ALA A 46 1.10 12.17 5.53
C ALA A 46 0.76 13.33 6.49
N ASP A 47 0.55 14.50 5.93
CA ASP A 47 0.12 15.68 6.66
C ASP A 47 -1.23 15.46 7.36
N SER A 48 -1.45 16.19 8.44
CA SER A 48 -2.74 16.16 9.13
C SER A 48 -3.81 16.90 8.33
N SER A 49 -5.01 16.31 8.26
CA SER A 49 -6.22 16.99 7.77
C SER A 49 -6.99 17.70 8.88
N LYS A 50 -6.35 18.02 10.01
CA LYS A 50 -7.01 18.76 11.10
C LYS A 50 -7.61 20.08 10.59
N GLY A 51 -8.91 20.24 10.78
CA GLY A 51 -9.67 21.41 10.28
C GLY A 51 -10.31 21.18 8.90
N TYR A 52 -10.11 20.01 8.31
CA TYR A 52 -10.79 19.56 7.09
C TYR A 52 -11.75 18.44 7.44
N GLU A 53 -13.04 18.77 7.57
CA GLU A 53 -14.10 17.78 7.80
C GLU A 53 -14.84 17.50 6.49
N PRO A 54 -15.54 16.35 6.36
CA PRO A 54 -16.37 16.08 5.18
C PRO A 54 -17.38 17.21 4.96
N LEU A 55 -17.40 17.74 3.73
CA LEU A 55 -18.29 18.83 3.36
C LEU A 55 -19.73 18.35 3.22
N THR A 56 -20.68 19.13 3.71
CA THR A 56 -22.10 18.99 3.42
C THR A 56 -22.42 19.42 1.97
N ASP A 57 -23.59 19.08 1.46
CA ASP A 57 -24.01 19.46 0.11
C ASP A 57 -24.11 20.99 -0.04
N ASP A 58 -24.55 21.70 1.01
CA ASP A 58 -24.62 23.17 1.04
C ASP A 58 -23.23 23.79 0.98
N GLU A 59 -22.27 23.27 1.74
CA GLU A 59 -20.88 23.73 1.72
C GLU A 59 -20.23 23.48 0.36
N LYS A 60 -20.45 22.31 -0.24
CA LYS A 60 -19.97 22.00 -1.60
C LYS A 60 -20.56 22.97 -2.62
N SER A 61 -21.84 23.28 -2.51
CA SER A 61 -22.53 24.21 -3.43
C SER A 61 -22.03 25.64 -3.32
N ALA A 62 -21.44 26.02 -2.18
CA ALA A 62 -20.85 27.34 -1.94
C ALA A 62 -19.37 27.45 -2.40
N MET A 63 -18.77 26.36 -2.85
CA MET A 63 -17.37 26.27 -3.30
C MET A 63 -17.30 25.97 -4.78
N THR A 64 -16.14 26.21 -5.39
CA THR A 64 -15.84 25.74 -6.74
C THR A 64 -15.46 24.26 -6.73
N ASP A 65 -15.62 23.55 -7.84
CA ASP A 65 -15.24 22.15 -7.98
C ASP A 65 -13.77 21.91 -7.60
N ASP A 66 -12.87 22.80 -7.99
CA ASP A 66 -11.44 22.76 -7.65
C ASP A 66 -11.18 22.89 -6.14
N GLU A 67 -11.96 23.71 -5.43
CA GLU A 67 -11.84 23.87 -3.98
C GLU A 67 -12.36 22.64 -3.26
N VAL A 68 -13.48 22.08 -3.69
CA VAL A 68 -14.04 20.82 -3.17
C VAL A 68 -13.04 19.67 -3.37
N GLU A 69 -12.47 19.53 -4.58
CA GLU A 69 -11.48 18.49 -4.87
C GLU A 69 -10.24 18.61 -3.97
N LYS A 70 -9.69 19.81 -3.81
CA LYS A 70 -8.53 20.06 -2.92
C LYS A 70 -8.86 19.75 -1.46
N TRP A 71 -10.06 20.12 -1.01
CA TRP A 71 -10.52 19.86 0.34
C TRP A 71 -10.64 18.34 0.60
N GLU A 72 -11.34 17.64 -0.29
CA GLU A 72 -11.52 16.18 -0.18
C GLU A 72 -10.19 15.42 -0.34
N THR A 73 -9.28 15.88 -1.20
CA THR A 73 -7.95 15.31 -1.36
C THR A 73 -7.15 15.40 -0.06
N LYS A 74 -7.20 16.57 0.63
CA LYS A 74 -6.53 16.74 1.92
C LYS A 74 -7.03 15.74 2.97
N ILE A 75 -8.32 15.44 2.97
CA ILE A 75 -8.91 14.42 3.87
C ILE A 75 -8.43 13.02 3.45
N LYS A 76 -8.53 12.68 2.15
CA LYS A 76 -8.14 11.35 1.62
C LYS A 76 -6.68 11.03 1.89
N ASP A 77 -5.78 11.97 1.62
CA ASP A 77 -4.34 11.79 1.79
C ASP A 77 -3.96 11.52 3.26
N SER A 78 -4.74 12.04 4.20
CA SER A 78 -4.49 11.85 5.64
C SER A 78 -5.08 10.57 6.23
N LEU A 79 -5.87 9.80 5.48
CA LEU A 79 -6.62 8.65 6.01
C LEU A 79 -5.74 7.58 6.66
N LEU A 80 -4.55 7.35 6.13
CA LEU A 80 -3.59 6.37 6.64
C LEU A 80 -2.50 6.99 7.52
N ARG A 81 -2.65 8.28 7.84
CA ARG A 81 -1.70 8.96 8.71
C ARG A 81 -1.68 8.33 10.10
N LYS A 82 -0.48 7.82 10.47
CA LYS A 82 -0.24 7.13 11.75
C LYS A 82 -1.15 5.93 12.00
N ASP A 83 -1.60 5.28 10.92
CA ASP A 83 -2.39 4.06 11.00
C ASP A 83 -1.56 2.89 11.52
N ASP A 84 -2.03 2.23 12.59
CA ASP A 84 -1.30 1.15 13.26
C ASP A 84 -1.19 -0.11 12.38
N THR A 85 -2.19 -0.39 11.55
CA THR A 85 -2.19 -1.53 10.64
C THR A 85 -1.13 -1.34 9.56
N LEU A 86 -1.11 -0.17 8.93
CA LEU A 86 -0.11 0.21 7.94
C LEU A 86 1.31 0.14 8.55
N ASN A 87 1.51 0.72 9.74
CA ASN A 87 2.79 0.66 10.45
C ASN A 87 3.23 -0.77 10.74
N SER A 88 2.30 -1.64 11.13
CA SER A 88 2.59 -3.06 11.38
C SER A 88 3.09 -3.78 10.12
N ILE A 89 2.54 -3.45 8.94
CA ILE A 89 2.97 -4.02 7.65
C ILE A 89 4.34 -3.48 7.26
N ILE A 90 4.53 -2.16 7.32
CA ILE A 90 5.83 -1.50 7.06
C ILE A 90 6.93 -2.15 7.89
N ASN A 91 6.70 -2.30 9.20
CA ASN A 91 7.69 -2.91 10.10
C ASN A 91 7.92 -4.39 9.80
N THR A 92 6.88 -5.16 9.45
CA THR A 92 7.05 -6.55 9.05
C THR A 92 7.93 -6.65 7.81
N MET A 93 7.62 -5.88 6.75
CA MET A 93 8.41 -5.88 5.52
C MET A 93 9.87 -5.48 5.78
N LYS A 94 10.12 -4.41 6.52
CA LYS A 94 11.48 -3.94 6.86
C LYS A 94 12.25 -4.98 7.69
N ASN A 95 11.59 -5.64 8.64
CA ASN A 95 12.22 -6.68 9.46
C ASN A 95 12.52 -7.94 8.64
N ASP A 96 11.62 -8.36 7.76
CA ASP A 96 11.84 -9.51 6.89
C ASP A 96 13.01 -9.28 5.95
N MET A 97 13.11 -8.10 5.34
CA MET A 97 14.22 -7.72 4.48
C MET A 97 15.56 -7.64 5.22
N ALA A 98 15.55 -7.38 6.52
CA ALA A 98 16.75 -7.39 7.37
C ALA A 98 17.17 -8.81 7.83
N SER A 99 16.45 -9.86 7.40
CA SER A 99 16.74 -11.24 7.82
C SER A 99 18.04 -11.77 7.24
N SER A 100 18.65 -12.71 7.96
CA SER A 100 19.80 -13.50 7.48
C SER A 100 19.42 -14.98 7.41
N PHE A 101 20.03 -15.69 6.46
CA PHE A 101 19.80 -17.12 6.23
C PHE A 101 21.10 -17.88 6.22
N THR A 102 21.09 -19.07 6.78
CA THR A 102 22.27 -19.96 6.77
C THR A 102 22.19 -20.90 5.57
N ILE A 103 23.15 -20.78 4.65
CA ILE A 103 23.27 -21.59 3.44
C ILE A 103 24.63 -22.25 3.46
N ASN A 104 24.68 -23.56 3.36
CA ASN A 104 25.94 -24.34 3.40
C ASN A 104 26.81 -24.02 4.64
N GLY A 105 26.18 -23.78 5.82
CA GLY A 105 26.87 -23.50 7.08
C GLY A 105 27.38 -22.08 7.22
N LYS A 106 27.15 -21.18 6.25
CA LYS A 106 27.53 -19.77 6.28
C LYS A 106 26.29 -18.87 6.31
N SER A 107 26.33 -17.83 7.13
CA SER A 107 25.24 -16.85 7.22
C SER A 107 25.37 -15.77 6.15
N TYR A 108 24.28 -15.48 5.45
CA TYR A 108 24.15 -14.43 4.44
C TYR A 108 23.03 -13.47 4.81
N ALA A 109 23.23 -12.20 4.49
CA ALA A 109 22.26 -11.12 4.54
C ALA A 109 22.32 -10.33 3.24
N LEU A 110 21.41 -9.40 2.99
CA LEU A 110 21.44 -8.54 1.80
C LEU A 110 22.77 -7.83 1.62
N SER A 111 23.37 -7.36 2.73
CA SER A 111 24.69 -6.72 2.71
C SER A 111 25.82 -7.62 2.20
N SER A 112 25.67 -8.96 2.29
CA SER A 112 26.64 -9.91 1.73
C SER A 112 26.70 -9.83 0.19
N PHE A 113 25.65 -9.32 -0.43
CA PHE A 113 25.50 -9.15 -1.87
C PHE A 113 25.60 -7.68 -2.31
N GLY A 114 26.07 -6.77 -1.42
CA GLY A 114 26.14 -5.35 -1.73
C GLY A 114 24.78 -4.66 -1.82
N ILE A 115 23.78 -5.17 -1.11
CA ILE A 115 22.44 -4.56 -1.06
C ILE A 115 22.20 -4.05 0.35
N ALA A 116 21.99 -2.73 0.49
CA ALA A 116 21.83 -2.07 1.78
C ALA A 116 20.94 -0.84 1.69
N THR A 117 20.38 -0.45 2.81
CA THR A 117 19.71 0.86 2.94
C THR A 117 20.75 1.93 3.24
N GLN A 118 20.42 3.18 2.93
CA GLN A 118 21.20 4.30 3.43
C GLN A 118 21.16 4.41 4.96
N GLY A 119 22.17 5.04 5.54
CA GLY A 119 22.18 5.35 6.97
C GLY A 119 21.01 6.27 7.35
N TYR A 120 20.54 6.13 8.59
CA TYR A 120 19.36 6.84 9.10
C TYR A 120 19.39 8.36 8.87
N PHE A 121 20.56 8.98 8.95
CA PHE A 121 20.75 10.43 8.77
C PHE A 121 21.02 10.84 7.32
N SER A 122 21.27 9.88 6.44
CA SER A 122 21.58 10.11 5.02
C SER A 122 20.36 9.83 4.12
N SER A 123 19.40 9.07 4.62
CA SER A 123 18.16 8.77 3.89
C SER A 123 17.27 10.01 3.80
N GLY A 124 16.64 10.21 2.65
CA GLY A 124 15.59 11.19 2.47
C GLY A 124 14.36 10.93 3.35
N GLU A 125 13.44 11.87 3.36
CA GLU A 125 12.15 11.69 3.99
C GLU A 125 11.41 10.54 3.30
N ASN A 126 10.81 9.64 4.10
CA ASN A 126 10.12 8.42 3.63
C ASN A 126 11.00 7.41 2.86
N GLU A 127 12.33 7.49 2.97
CA GLU A 127 13.27 6.59 2.30
C GLU A 127 14.03 5.66 3.26
N LYS A 128 13.64 5.63 4.53
CA LYS A 128 14.28 4.81 5.59
C LYS A 128 13.95 3.32 5.50
N GLY A 129 14.09 2.73 4.40
CA GLY A 129 13.80 1.31 4.14
C GLY A 129 13.97 0.99 2.68
N VAL A 130 14.37 1.99 1.91
CA VAL A 130 14.73 1.87 0.50
C VAL A 130 16.09 1.21 0.40
N TYR A 131 16.20 0.15 -0.39
CA TYR A 131 17.43 -0.60 -0.65
C TYR A 131 18.11 -0.11 -1.93
N HIS A 132 19.42 -0.04 -1.88
CA HIS A 132 20.31 0.32 -2.97
C HIS A 132 21.20 -0.87 -3.27
N ILE A 133 21.52 -1.08 -4.58
CA ILE A 133 22.38 -2.16 -5.04
C ILE A 133 23.73 -1.54 -5.41
N ASP A 134 24.82 -2.01 -4.79
CA ASP A 134 26.17 -1.57 -5.10
C ASP A 134 26.48 -1.78 -6.60
N GLY A 135 27.02 -0.76 -7.27
CA GLY A 135 27.39 -0.80 -8.68
C GLY A 135 26.23 -0.64 -9.67
N ASP A 136 25.00 -0.40 -9.20
CA ASP A 136 23.88 -0.09 -10.10
C ASP A 136 24.05 1.29 -10.72
N SER A 137 24.28 1.34 -12.04
CA SER A 137 24.53 2.58 -12.78
C SER A 137 23.33 3.54 -12.80
N GLU A 138 22.12 3.05 -12.50
CA GLU A 138 20.89 3.85 -12.43
C GLU A 138 20.66 4.43 -11.04
N ASP A 139 21.40 3.97 -10.02
CA ASP A 139 21.33 4.44 -8.65
C ASP A 139 22.45 5.42 -8.33
N SER A 140 22.13 6.70 -8.24
CA SER A 140 23.12 7.76 -7.95
C SER A 140 23.84 7.60 -6.61
N VAL A 141 23.29 6.82 -5.68
CA VAL A 141 23.85 6.59 -4.34
C VAL A 141 24.99 5.57 -4.40
N THR A 142 24.85 4.53 -5.21
CA THR A 142 25.73 3.35 -5.19
C THR A 142 26.40 3.03 -6.52
N SER A 143 26.16 3.83 -7.57
CA SER A 143 26.72 3.61 -8.92
C SER A 143 28.25 3.57 -8.98
N GLY A 144 28.93 4.20 -8.03
CA GLY A 144 30.39 4.19 -7.93
C GLY A 144 30.99 3.02 -7.13
N ASN A 145 30.15 2.16 -6.56
CA ASN A 145 30.59 1.01 -5.77
C ASN A 145 30.87 -0.22 -6.66
N ASP A 146 31.61 -1.19 -6.11
CA ASP A 146 31.84 -2.48 -6.77
C ASP A 146 30.53 -3.29 -6.82
N ASP A 147 30.18 -3.82 -7.99
CA ASP A 147 28.97 -4.66 -8.18
C ASP A 147 29.17 -6.04 -7.56
N LYS A 148 28.90 -6.13 -6.25
CA LYS A 148 29.02 -7.37 -5.48
C LYS A 148 27.96 -8.39 -5.84
N LEU A 149 26.75 -7.94 -6.24
CA LEU A 149 25.67 -8.84 -6.61
C LEU A 149 26.02 -9.63 -7.88
N ARG A 150 26.48 -8.95 -8.95
CA ARG A 150 26.92 -9.63 -10.17
C ARG A 150 28.11 -10.55 -9.92
N ALA A 151 29.08 -10.12 -9.12
CA ALA A 151 30.22 -10.94 -8.74
C ALA A 151 29.78 -12.21 -7.98
N ALA A 152 28.84 -12.09 -7.07
CA ALA A 152 28.28 -13.23 -6.34
C ALA A 152 27.51 -14.20 -7.25
N ILE A 153 26.66 -13.69 -8.15
CA ILE A 153 25.91 -14.51 -9.12
C ILE A 153 26.89 -15.28 -10.04
N ALA A 154 27.93 -14.62 -10.52
CA ALA A 154 28.91 -15.24 -11.39
C ALA A 154 29.75 -16.33 -10.69
N SER A 155 30.05 -16.17 -9.39
CA SER A 155 30.89 -17.08 -8.63
C SER A 155 30.14 -18.24 -8.00
N ASP A 156 28.93 -18.00 -7.48
CA ASP A 156 28.09 -18.98 -6.75
C ASP A 156 26.61 -18.66 -6.92
N PRO A 157 26.03 -18.92 -8.11
CA PRO A 157 24.64 -18.62 -8.41
C PRO A 157 23.68 -19.41 -7.52
N GLU A 158 24.04 -20.62 -7.10
CA GLU A 158 23.17 -21.46 -6.26
C GLU A 158 22.95 -20.84 -4.88
N THR A 159 23.99 -20.34 -4.24
CA THR A 159 23.89 -19.62 -2.96
C THR A 159 23.07 -18.33 -3.11
N VAL A 160 23.24 -17.57 -4.18
CA VAL A 160 22.46 -16.35 -4.44
C VAL A 160 20.99 -16.69 -4.62
N VAL A 161 20.64 -17.62 -5.49
CA VAL A 161 19.25 -18.04 -5.74
C VAL A 161 18.61 -18.60 -4.46
N SER A 162 19.35 -19.42 -3.69
CA SER A 162 18.86 -19.98 -2.43
C SER A 162 18.56 -18.87 -1.41
N PHE A 163 19.45 -17.86 -1.28
CA PHE A 163 19.23 -16.73 -0.37
C PHE A 163 17.97 -15.93 -0.75
N PHE A 164 17.88 -15.48 -2.00
CA PHE A 164 16.75 -14.67 -2.42
C PHE A 164 15.43 -15.44 -2.41
N SER A 165 15.45 -16.72 -2.73
CA SER A 165 14.26 -17.58 -2.61
C SER A 165 13.75 -17.68 -1.17
N GLN A 166 14.65 -17.85 -0.19
CA GLN A 166 14.28 -17.87 1.23
C GLN A 166 13.75 -16.50 1.69
N LEU A 167 14.42 -15.42 1.30
CA LEU A 167 14.02 -14.05 1.64
C LEU A 167 12.62 -13.74 1.10
N PHE A 168 12.37 -13.98 -0.18
CA PHE A 168 11.08 -13.67 -0.80
C PHE A 168 9.97 -14.59 -0.30
N THR A 169 10.27 -15.86 -0.02
CA THR A 169 9.31 -16.77 0.61
C THR A 169 8.93 -16.31 1.99
N LYS A 170 9.88 -15.80 2.79
CA LYS A 170 9.60 -15.23 4.11
C LYS A 170 8.68 -14.02 4.00
N VAL A 171 9.02 -13.04 3.18
CA VAL A 171 8.20 -11.83 2.95
C VAL A 171 6.80 -12.22 2.50
N TYR A 172 6.68 -13.11 1.51
CA TYR A 172 5.40 -13.60 0.99
C TYR A 172 4.56 -14.26 2.08
N THR A 173 5.18 -15.13 2.88
CA THR A 173 4.49 -15.87 3.94
C THR A 173 4.00 -14.95 5.04
N ASP A 174 4.85 -14.03 5.51
CA ASP A 174 4.53 -13.15 6.63
C ASP A 174 3.49 -12.08 6.23
N LEU A 175 3.55 -11.57 4.99
CA LEU A 175 2.48 -10.73 4.45
C LEU A 175 1.19 -11.52 4.22
N GLY A 176 1.29 -12.74 3.68
CA GLY A 176 0.14 -13.62 3.49
C GLY A 176 -0.60 -13.92 4.80
N ASN A 177 0.14 -14.14 5.88
CA ASN A 177 -0.42 -14.34 7.22
C ASN A 177 -1.16 -13.09 7.72
N LYS A 178 -0.64 -11.88 7.44
CA LYS A 178 -1.31 -10.62 7.80
C LYS A 178 -2.56 -10.34 6.96
N MET A 179 -2.59 -10.85 5.74
CA MET A 179 -3.71 -10.71 4.79
C MET A 179 -4.63 -11.94 4.76
N ALA A 180 -4.52 -12.82 5.75
CA ALA A 180 -5.37 -13.99 5.83
C ALA A 180 -6.82 -13.62 6.11
N THR A 181 -7.74 -14.37 5.51
CA THR A 181 -9.18 -14.17 5.76
C THR A 181 -9.54 -14.42 7.21
N SER A 182 -10.48 -13.62 7.73
CA SER A 182 -11.03 -13.77 9.07
C SER A 182 -12.56 -13.55 9.08
N SER A 183 -13.17 -13.57 10.26
CA SER A 183 -14.59 -13.20 10.40
C SER A 183 -14.88 -11.75 10.05
N ILE A 184 -13.86 -10.87 10.12
CA ILE A 184 -13.99 -9.42 9.94
C ILE A 184 -13.22 -8.89 8.72
N SER A 185 -12.36 -9.70 8.09
CA SER A 185 -11.56 -9.34 6.91
C SER A 185 -11.65 -10.38 5.80
N SER A 186 -11.58 -9.93 4.56
CA SER A 186 -11.44 -10.78 3.37
C SER A 186 -10.00 -11.22 3.18
N ALA A 187 -9.76 -12.20 2.29
CA ALA A 187 -8.40 -12.57 1.89
C ALA A 187 -7.75 -11.43 1.10
N TYR A 188 -6.42 -11.34 1.19
CA TYR A 188 -5.61 -10.33 0.50
C TYR A 188 -5.92 -8.87 0.90
N THR A 189 -6.50 -8.67 2.08
CA THR A 189 -6.65 -7.34 2.69
C THR A 189 -6.05 -7.34 4.09
N VAL A 190 -5.54 -6.19 4.49
CA VAL A 190 -4.96 -5.96 5.83
C VAL A 190 -5.94 -5.23 6.76
N TYR A 191 -7.04 -4.75 6.21
CA TYR A 191 -8.09 -4.04 6.95
C TYR A 191 -9.30 -4.92 7.17
N ASN A 192 -10.10 -4.56 8.17
CA ASN A 192 -11.34 -5.25 8.54
C ASN A 192 -12.49 -4.85 7.60
N ASP A 193 -12.33 -5.09 6.30
CA ASP A 193 -13.22 -4.67 5.22
C ASP A 193 -14.66 -5.16 5.41
N LYS A 194 -14.87 -6.39 5.89
CA LYS A 194 -16.21 -6.92 6.17
C LYS A 194 -16.88 -6.16 7.31
N GLN A 195 -16.12 -5.82 8.36
CA GLN A 195 -16.62 -5.04 9.47
C GLN A 195 -16.93 -3.60 9.04
N MET A 196 -16.05 -2.99 8.24
CA MET A 196 -16.27 -1.64 7.70
C MET A 196 -17.50 -1.58 6.81
N ASN A 197 -17.71 -2.56 5.92
CA ASN A 197 -18.91 -2.66 5.08
C ASN A 197 -20.18 -2.81 5.90
N LYS A 198 -20.14 -3.61 6.98
CA LYS A 198 -21.26 -3.73 7.90
C LYS A 198 -21.61 -2.40 8.59
N GLN A 199 -20.60 -1.72 9.13
CA GLN A 199 -20.76 -0.40 9.75
C GLN A 199 -21.30 0.63 8.76
N TYR A 200 -20.77 0.66 7.53
CA TYR A 200 -21.26 1.53 6.47
C TYR A 200 -22.77 1.31 6.20
N SER A 201 -23.18 0.05 6.05
CA SER A 201 -24.60 -0.29 5.85
C SER A 201 -25.48 0.11 7.04
N GLU A 202 -25.00 -0.06 8.28
CA GLU A 202 -25.70 0.35 9.49
C GLU A 202 -25.86 1.87 9.57
N TYR A 203 -24.83 2.64 9.23
CA TYR A 203 -24.91 4.11 9.19
C TYR A 203 -25.83 4.60 8.08
N THR A 204 -25.79 4.01 6.89
CA THR A 204 -26.72 4.33 5.79
C THR A 204 -28.16 4.13 6.21
N THR A 205 -28.46 3.03 6.90
CA THR A 205 -29.81 2.77 7.44
C THR A 205 -30.21 3.84 8.49
N LYS A 206 -29.30 4.18 9.42
CA LYS A 206 -29.59 5.21 10.43
C LYS A 206 -29.84 6.60 9.82
N ILE A 207 -29.11 6.95 8.76
CA ILE A 207 -29.33 8.21 8.03
C ILE A 207 -30.72 8.20 7.41
N SER A 208 -31.08 7.15 6.67
CA SER A 208 -32.43 7.02 6.07
C SER A 208 -33.54 7.08 7.11
N ASP A 209 -33.37 6.43 8.27
CA ASP A 209 -34.34 6.49 9.38
C ASP A 209 -34.47 7.92 9.96
N ALA A 210 -33.35 8.66 10.02
CA ALA A 210 -33.38 10.04 10.50
C ALA A 210 -34.08 10.96 9.49
N GLU A 211 -33.83 10.82 8.21
CA GLU A 211 -34.47 11.55 7.11
C GLU A 211 -36.01 11.31 7.13
N ASN A 212 -36.41 10.06 7.25
CA ASN A 212 -37.84 9.70 7.37
C ASN A 212 -38.50 10.34 8.60
N LYS A 213 -37.78 10.44 9.72
CA LYS A 213 -38.29 11.15 10.92
C LYS A 213 -38.42 12.65 10.66
N ILE A 214 -37.48 13.28 10.00
CA ILE A 214 -37.55 14.69 9.63
C ILE A 214 -38.78 14.93 8.77
N THR A 215 -39.00 14.17 7.70
CA THR A 215 -40.19 14.27 6.84
C THR A 215 -41.49 14.10 7.64
N THR A 216 -41.53 13.14 8.56
CA THR A 216 -42.71 12.95 9.42
C THR A 216 -42.99 14.17 10.29
N TRP A 217 -41.93 14.81 10.84
CA TRP A 217 -42.10 16.03 11.65
C TRP A 217 -42.49 17.23 10.79
N GLU A 218 -41.96 17.38 9.60
CA GLU A 218 -42.34 18.41 8.63
C GLU A 218 -43.82 18.30 8.28
N ASP A 219 -44.30 17.13 7.89
CA ASP A 219 -45.71 16.87 7.59
C ASP A 219 -46.64 17.19 8.79
N TYR A 220 -46.20 16.82 10.01
CA TYR A 220 -46.92 17.14 11.21
C TYR A 220 -47.03 18.65 11.45
N TYR A 221 -45.96 19.41 11.29
CA TYR A 221 -46.00 20.85 11.48
C TYR A 221 -46.75 21.56 10.36
N TYR A 222 -46.61 21.16 9.10
CA TYR A 222 -47.38 21.68 7.99
C TYR A 222 -48.89 21.47 8.21
N SER A 223 -49.31 20.29 8.66
CA SER A 223 -50.70 20.02 9.02
C SER A 223 -51.20 20.92 10.15
N LYS A 224 -50.39 21.18 11.18
CA LYS A 224 -50.71 22.11 12.28
C LYS A 224 -50.85 23.55 11.79
N PHE A 225 -49.94 24.04 10.96
CA PHE A 225 -50.00 25.38 10.39
C PHE A 225 -51.21 25.56 9.50
N SER A 226 -51.53 24.59 8.64
CA SER A 226 -52.73 24.64 7.79
C SER A 226 -54.04 24.66 8.61
N ALA A 227 -54.11 23.89 9.72
CA ALA A 227 -55.25 23.93 10.63
C ALA A 227 -55.36 25.29 11.33
N MET A 228 -54.27 25.90 11.72
CA MET A 228 -54.24 27.23 12.34
C MET A 228 -54.66 28.34 11.36
N GLU A 229 -54.17 28.31 10.12
CA GLU A 229 -54.62 29.22 9.06
C GLU A 229 -56.10 29.12 8.77
N SER A 230 -56.63 27.89 8.72
CA SER A 230 -58.04 27.63 8.51
C SER A 230 -58.89 28.18 9.67
N ALA A 231 -58.42 28.05 10.92
CA ALA A 231 -59.09 28.61 12.09
C ALA A 231 -59.06 30.15 12.09
N LEU A 232 -57.92 30.76 11.75
CA LEU A 232 -57.80 32.23 11.62
C LEU A 232 -58.68 32.79 10.51
N SER A 233 -58.75 32.12 9.35
CA SER A 233 -59.65 32.51 8.26
C SER A 233 -61.13 32.50 8.67
N LYS A 234 -61.55 31.47 9.42
CA LYS A 234 -62.90 31.39 10.00
C LYS A 234 -63.18 32.54 10.97
N LEU A 235 -62.24 32.87 11.83
CA LEU A 235 -62.37 33.97 12.79
C LEU A 235 -62.52 35.32 12.09
N ASN A 236 -61.70 35.60 11.06
CA ASN A 236 -61.76 36.80 10.26
C ASN A 236 -63.05 36.92 9.44
N SER A 237 -63.72 35.82 9.11
CA SER A 237 -65.00 35.85 8.37
C SER A 237 -66.22 36.04 9.28
N GLN A 238 -66.02 36.03 10.62
CA GLN A 238 -67.07 36.22 11.61
C GLN A 238 -67.05 37.64 12.23
N THR A 239 -66.05 38.43 11.87
CA THR A 239 -65.98 39.87 12.18
C THR A 239 -66.34 40.68 10.96
#